data_d4d49faa35ba4f0dacc0dd0b8c6f81f2
#
_entry.id   d4d49faa35ba4f0dacc0dd0b8c6f81f2
#
_cell.length_a   1.000
_cell.length_b   1.000
_cell.length_c   1.000
_cell.angle_alpha   90.00
_cell.angle_beta   90.00
_cell.angle_gamma   90.00
#
_symmetry.space_group_name_H-M   'P 1'
#
loop_
_entity.id
_entity.type
_entity.pdbx_description
1 polymer ?
#
loop_
_entity_poly.entity_id
_entity_poly.type
_entity_poly.pdbx_seq_one_letter_code
_entity_poly.pdbx_strand_id
1 'polypeptide(L)'
;MKPDIQLKKFFEHDDRFLSLFNAYFYHGESVLKEEYLSPDDSEVVKLVASNHIDVIRRYKENEYFALFVLENQSKVDYGMVVRIMKYQVLLYERELRKASPNNYTPKGTKLPMVRAIVLYTGEKEWDGARKLSDMILDENGQKIKLDPAEDFFLNIIELNKDVSYNLNNQCVQDFMDLVHQLYDTTIHLGDTDRVYQRDAVLAAYSITKDEQLKLILEQEEGGVKVCEAMRELFQDERNKGRVEGRAEGRAEEKIETNTINLRSIMVNLNLNADQAMDALSIDEKDRDFYREKLASLSKN
;
A
#
# COMPACT_ATOMS: atom_id res chain seq x y z
N MET A 1 -1.80 14.20 6.66
CA MET A 1 -2.02 13.27 7.80
C MET A 1 -0.99 12.17 7.71
N LYS A 2 -0.41 11.70 8.83
CA LYS A 2 0.58 10.60 8.79
C LYS A 2 -0.17 9.27 8.66
N PRO A 3 0.20 8.38 7.71
CA PRO A 3 -0.49 7.11 7.45
C PRO A 3 -0.63 6.25 8.71
N ASP A 4 0.46 6.08 9.46
CA ASP A 4 0.52 5.24 10.65
C ASP A 4 -0.48 5.67 11.73
N ILE A 5 -0.70 6.99 11.91
CA ILE A 5 -1.66 7.52 12.90
C ILE A 5 -3.09 7.18 12.51
N GLN A 6 -3.42 7.26 11.22
CA GLN A 6 -4.78 7.02 10.74
C GLN A 6 -5.12 5.53 10.77
N LEU A 7 -4.20 4.67 10.34
CA LEU A 7 -4.39 3.21 10.43
C LEU A 7 -4.49 2.74 11.87
N LYS A 8 -3.65 3.29 12.76
CA LYS A 8 -3.76 3.02 14.18
C LYS A 8 -5.16 3.35 14.70
N LYS A 9 -5.67 4.57 14.42
CA LYS A 9 -7.03 4.97 14.80
C LYS A 9 -8.10 4.06 14.19
N PHE A 10 -7.92 3.65 12.94
CA PHE A 10 -8.85 2.76 12.24
C PHE A 10 -8.97 1.40 12.94
N PHE A 11 -7.84 0.81 13.37
CA PHE A 11 -7.80 -0.47 14.07
C PHE A 11 -7.83 -0.35 15.61
N GLU A 12 -7.93 0.84 16.19
CA GLU A 12 -8.27 1.03 17.60
C GLU A 12 -9.72 0.64 17.91
N HIS A 13 -10.60 0.53 16.90
CA HIS A 13 -11.93 -0.03 17.01
C HIS A 13 -11.85 -1.55 17.16
N ASP A 14 -12.37 -2.08 18.27
CA ASP A 14 -12.22 -3.50 18.64
C ASP A 14 -12.90 -4.45 17.65
N ASP A 15 -14.06 -4.08 17.10
CA ASP A 15 -14.76 -4.81 16.04
C ASP A 15 -13.93 -4.96 14.76
N ARG A 16 -13.24 -3.91 14.34
CA ARG A 16 -12.36 -3.90 13.15
C ARG A 16 -11.10 -4.74 13.40
N PHE A 17 -10.49 -4.56 14.57
CA PHE A 17 -9.33 -5.33 14.98
C PHE A 17 -9.64 -6.83 15.02
N LEU A 18 -10.74 -7.22 15.68
CA LEU A 18 -11.16 -8.61 15.79
C LEU A 18 -11.55 -9.23 14.43
N SER A 19 -12.19 -8.46 13.56
CA SER A 19 -12.52 -8.92 12.21
C SER A 19 -11.26 -9.38 11.46
N LEU A 20 -10.17 -8.60 11.54
CA LEU A 20 -8.91 -8.95 10.89
C LEU A 20 -8.28 -10.22 11.49
N PHE A 21 -8.24 -10.33 12.83
CA PHE A 21 -7.66 -11.48 13.52
C PHE A 21 -8.51 -12.75 13.35
N ASN A 22 -9.83 -12.64 13.40
CA ASN A 22 -10.74 -13.76 13.13
C ASN A 22 -10.62 -14.23 11.68
N ALA A 23 -10.53 -13.32 10.72
CA ALA A 23 -10.36 -13.67 9.31
C ALA A 23 -9.04 -14.41 9.07
N TYR A 24 -7.93 -13.91 9.64
CA TYR A 24 -6.62 -14.48 9.40
C TYR A 24 -6.40 -15.83 10.10
N PHE A 25 -6.74 -15.93 11.39
CA PHE A 25 -6.44 -17.13 12.20
C PHE A 25 -7.58 -18.15 12.28
N TYR A 26 -8.82 -17.73 12.02
CA TYR A 26 -10.01 -18.55 12.20
C TYR A 26 -10.93 -18.54 10.98
N HIS A 27 -10.40 -18.19 9.81
CA HIS A 27 -11.12 -18.22 8.51
C HIS A 27 -12.44 -17.44 8.51
N GLY A 28 -12.55 -16.40 9.34
CA GLY A 28 -13.73 -15.56 9.48
C GLY A 28 -14.75 -16.04 10.51
N GLU A 29 -14.51 -17.17 11.17
CA GLU A 29 -15.33 -17.58 12.31
C GLU A 29 -15.14 -16.60 13.47
N SER A 30 -16.24 -16.17 14.11
CA SER A 30 -16.23 -15.23 15.23
C SER A 30 -15.78 -15.92 16.53
N VAL A 31 -14.55 -16.44 16.53
CA VAL A 31 -13.94 -17.12 17.69
C VAL A 31 -13.55 -16.09 18.75
N LEU A 32 -12.93 -14.98 18.32
CA LEU A 32 -12.58 -13.87 19.22
C LEU A 32 -13.77 -12.91 19.32
N LYS A 33 -14.12 -12.50 20.56
CA LYS A 33 -15.28 -11.65 20.85
C LYS A 33 -14.84 -10.38 21.57
N GLU A 34 -15.54 -9.26 21.32
CA GLU A 34 -15.21 -7.95 21.86
C GLU A 34 -15.27 -7.91 23.39
N GLU A 35 -16.22 -8.60 24.00
CA GLU A 35 -16.42 -8.61 25.47
C GLU A 35 -15.19 -9.10 26.25
N TYR A 36 -14.27 -9.81 25.60
CA TYR A 36 -13.04 -10.34 26.20
C TYR A 36 -11.78 -9.58 25.77
N LEU A 37 -11.96 -8.55 24.93
CA LEU A 37 -10.85 -7.72 24.43
C LEU A 37 -10.66 -6.49 25.29
N SER A 38 -9.43 -6.06 25.47
CA SER A 38 -9.09 -4.83 26.16
C SER A 38 -7.79 -4.24 25.64
N PRO A 39 -7.62 -2.90 25.70
CA PRO A 39 -6.33 -2.27 25.39
C PRO A 39 -5.22 -2.81 26.29
N ASP A 40 -4.01 -2.89 25.77
CA ASP A 40 -2.81 -3.14 26.57
C ASP A 40 -1.97 -1.85 26.67
N ASP A 41 -2.23 -1.07 27.73
CA ASP A 41 -1.60 0.26 27.97
C ASP A 41 -0.29 0.20 28.77
N SER A 42 0.35 -0.97 28.84
CA SER A 42 1.55 -1.16 29.64
C SER A 42 2.75 -0.32 29.16
N GLU A 43 3.70 -0.03 30.08
CA GLU A 43 4.93 0.70 29.76
C GLU A 43 5.80 -0.03 28.73
N VAL A 44 5.70 -1.36 28.62
CA VAL A 44 6.39 -2.14 27.58
C VAL A 44 5.80 -1.85 26.23
N VAL A 45 4.48 -1.60 26.13
CA VAL A 45 3.85 -1.09 24.90
C VAL A 45 4.48 0.24 24.50
N LYS A 46 4.78 1.13 25.45
CA LYS A 46 5.49 2.39 25.18
C LYS A 46 6.93 2.16 24.74
N LEU A 47 7.61 1.18 25.32
CA LEU A 47 9.00 0.82 24.95
C LEU A 47 9.07 0.11 23.58
N VAL A 48 8.05 -0.68 23.27
CA VAL A 48 7.89 -1.34 21.98
C VAL A 48 7.28 -0.38 20.95
N ALA A 49 6.34 0.50 21.36
CA ALA A 49 5.77 1.56 20.53
C ALA A 49 6.79 2.64 20.12
N SER A 50 7.87 2.85 20.88
CA SER A 50 9.03 3.62 20.40
C SER A 50 9.70 2.98 19.18
N ASN A 51 9.37 1.72 18.87
CA ASN A 51 9.84 0.92 17.75
C ASN A 51 8.72 0.54 16.75
N HIS A 52 7.58 1.28 16.72
CA HIS A 52 6.54 1.20 15.68
C HIS A 52 5.46 0.11 15.79
N ILE A 53 5.17 -0.47 16.97
CA ILE A 53 3.94 -1.26 17.11
C ILE A 53 2.73 -0.31 17.14
N ASP A 54 1.75 -0.58 16.28
CA ASP A 54 0.60 0.30 16.14
C ASP A 54 -0.53 -0.02 17.11
N VAL A 55 -0.96 -1.27 17.22
CA VAL A 55 -2.06 -1.67 18.11
C VAL A 55 -1.73 -2.96 18.84
N ILE A 56 -1.89 -2.96 20.16
CA ILE A 56 -1.83 -4.18 20.99
C ILE A 56 -3.14 -4.32 21.76
N ARG A 57 -3.67 -5.52 21.79
CA ARG A 57 -4.86 -5.90 22.52
C ARG A 57 -4.59 -7.11 23.41
N ARG A 58 -5.17 -7.07 24.59
CA ARG A 58 -5.22 -8.19 25.54
C ARG A 58 -6.56 -8.89 25.39
N TYR A 59 -6.55 -10.19 25.21
CA TYR A 59 -7.74 -11.03 25.16
C TYR A 59 -7.74 -12.01 26.32
N LYS A 60 -8.84 -12.08 27.06
CA LYS A 60 -8.98 -13.00 28.16
C LYS A 60 -10.40 -13.57 28.23
N GLU A 61 -10.55 -14.82 27.86
CA GLU A 61 -11.78 -15.59 27.95
C GLU A 61 -11.49 -16.86 28.74
N ASN A 62 -12.07 -17.00 29.94
CA ASN A 62 -11.84 -18.15 30.84
C ASN A 62 -10.33 -18.40 31.07
N GLU A 63 -9.86 -19.60 30.71
CA GLU A 63 -8.44 -20.00 30.77
C GLU A 63 -7.61 -19.53 29.56
N TYR A 64 -8.26 -19.04 28.49
CA TYR A 64 -7.60 -18.55 27.30
C TYR A 64 -7.13 -17.11 27.51
N PHE A 65 -5.83 -16.92 27.40
CA PHE A 65 -5.19 -15.61 27.50
C PHE A 65 -4.24 -15.39 26.34
N ALA A 66 -4.47 -14.33 25.58
CA ALA A 66 -3.65 -13.99 24.45
C ALA A 66 -3.31 -12.49 24.39
N LEU A 67 -2.23 -12.18 23.71
CA LEU A 67 -1.84 -10.83 23.32
C LEU A 67 -1.79 -10.78 21.81
N PHE A 68 -2.55 -9.88 21.23
CA PHE A 68 -2.64 -9.67 19.80
C PHE A 68 -1.92 -8.38 19.42
N VAL A 69 -1.08 -8.44 18.40
CA VAL A 69 -0.24 -7.34 17.93
C VAL A 69 -0.53 -7.10 16.45
N LEU A 70 -0.87 -5.87 16.09
CA LEU A 70 -0.98 -5.42 14.72
C LEU A 70 0.13 -4.42 14.44
N GLU A 71 0.91 -4.69 13.40
CA GLU A 71 2.03 -3.86 12.93
C GLU A 71 1.73 -3.40 11.51
N ASN A 72 1.63 -2.09 11.29
CA ASN A 72 1.45 -1.52 9.96
C ASN A 72 2.81 -1.26 9.30
N GLN A 73 2.96 -1.72 8.06
CA GLN A 73 4.21 -1.63 7.34
C GLN A 73 4.01 -1.15 5.90
N SER A 74 4.49 0.04 5.58
CA SER A 74 4.33 0.64 4.24
C SER A 74 5.51 0.37 3.29
N LYS A 75 6.64 -0.13 3.82
CA LYS A 75 7.82 -0.50 3.03
C LYS A 75 8.28 -1.88 3.44
N VAL A 76 8.91 -2.60 2.51
CA VAL A 76 9.50 -3.89 2.85
C VAL A 76 10.62 -3.70 3.88
N ASP A 77 10.50 -4.36 5.02
CA ASP A 77 11.55 -4.46 6.03
C ASP A 77 12.10 -5.89 6.01
N TYR A 78 13.31 -6.03 5.51
CA TYR A 78 13.98 -7.33 5.37
C TYR A 78 14.32 -7.97 6.72
N GLY A 79 14.27 -7.21 7.82
CA GLY A 79 14.43 -7.68 9.20
C GLY A 79 13.12 -7.97 9.94
N MET A 80 11.95 -7.91 9.27
CA MET A 80 10.64 -7.97 9.91
C MET A 80 10.42 -9.24 10.74
N VAL A 81 10.88 -10.39 10.27
CA VAL A 81 10.80 -11.66 11.02
C VAL A 81 11.42 -11.52 12.40
N VAL A 82 12.66 -11.01 12.46
CA VAL A 82 13.39 -10.82 13.72
C VAL A 82 12.74 -9.72 14.57
N ARG A 83 12.19 -8.68 13.93
CA ARG A 83 11.49 -7.60 14.64
C ARG A 83 10.25 -8.11 15.36
N ILE A 84 9.45 -8.94 14.71
CA ILE A 84 8.26 -9.55 15.34
C ILE A 84 8.65 -10.54 16.43
N MET A 85 9.69 -11.36 16.24
CA MET A 85 10.24 -12.21 17.29
C MET A 85 10.64 -11.40 18.53
N LYS A 86 11.35 -10.28 18.33
CA LYS A 86 11.73 -9.37 19.42
C LYS A 86 10.51 -8.86 20.18
N TYR A 87 9.45 -8.48 19.49
CA TYR A 87 8.21 -8.03 20.13
C TYR A 87 7.59 -9.13 21.00
N GLN A 88 7.52 -10.36 20.49
CA GLN A 88 7.01 -11.49 21.26
C GLN A 88 7.85 -11.75 22.51
N VAL A 89 9.19 -11.74 22.38
CA VAL A 89 10.09 -11.92 23.52
C VAL A 89 9.86 -10.84 24.59
N LEU A 90 9.78 -9.56 24.20
CA LEU A 90 9.54 -8.46 25.13
C LEU A 90 8.19 -8.59 25.87
N LEU A 91 7.16 -9.05 25.17
CA LEU A 91 5.85 -9.30 25.78
C LEU A 91 5.89 -10.48 26.75
N TYR A 92 6.59 -11.58 26.41
CA TYR A 92 6.81 -12.71 27.31
C TYR A 92 7.63 -12.33 28.54
N GLU A 93 8.72 -11.58 28.36
CA GLU A 93 9.52 -11.08 29.48
C GLU A 93 8.69 -10.24 30.45
N ARG A 94 7.83 -9.39 29.93
CA ARG A 94 6.89 -8.60 30.75
C ARG A 94 5.98 -9.47 31.59
N GLU A 95 5.35 -10.48 30.98
CA GLU A 95 4.45 -11.39 31.71
C GLU A 95 5.21 -12.24 32.72
N LEU A 96 6.42 -12.68 32.40
CA LEU A 96 7.31 -13.35 33.35
C LEU A 96 7.67 -12.45 34.54
N ARG A 97 8.01 -11.18 34.31
CA ARG A 97 8.30 -10.23 35.39
C ARG A 97 7.11 -10.03 36.33
N LYS A 98 5.88 -9.98 35.80
CA LYS A 98 4.66 -9.90 36.61
C LYS A 98 4.48 -11.14 37.50
N ALA A 99 4.80 -12.32 36.98
CA ALA A 99 4.71 -13.59 37.69
C ALA A 99 5.87 -13.82 38.66
N SER A 100 6.99 -13.11 38.50
CA SER A 100 8.28 -13.38 39.16
C SER A 100 8.91 -12.12 39.71
N PRO A 101 8.34 -11.47 40.73
CA PRO A 101 8.83 -10.19 41.25
C PRO A 101 10.28 -10.26 41.81
N ASN A 102 10.78 -11.45 42.10
CA ASN A 102 12.15 -11.70 42.64
C ASN A 102 13.07 -12.37 41.63
N ASN A 103 12.86 -12.22 40.33
CA ASN A 103 13.65 -12.86 39.26
C ASN A 103 13.63 -14.41 39.27
N TYR A 104 12.71 -15.01 39.99
CA TYR A 104 12.52 -16.46 40.05
C TYR A 104 11.14 -16.80 39.50
N THR A 105 11.07 -17.56 38.38
CA THR A 105 9.82 -17.99 37.79
C THR A 105 9.27 -19.22 38.49
N PRO A 106 8.10 -19.14 39.17
CA PRO A 106 7.52 -20.26 39.87
C PRO A 106 7.13 -21.40 38.92
N LYS A 107 7.18 -22.64 39.45
CA LYS A 107 6.66 -23.81 38.72
C LYS A 107 5.19 -23.60 38.39
N GLY A 108 4.80 -23.85 37.14
CA GLY A 108 3.39 -23.72 36.69
C GLY A 108 3.01 -22.31 36.22
N THR A 109 3.96 -21.37 36.13
CA THR A 109 3.70 -20.06 35.49
C THR A 109 3.14 -20.27 34.09
N LYS A 110 1.98 -19.67 33.83
CA LYS A 110 1.32 -19.67 32.52
C LYS A 110 1.60 -18.34 31.81
N LEU A 111 1.95 -18.42 30.56
CA LEU A 111 2.15 -17.24 29.70
C LEU A 111 0.99 -17.10 28.70
N PRO A 112 0.65 -15.88 28.27
CA PRO A 112 -0.31 -15.66 27.21
C PRO A 112 0.23 -16.21 25.88
N MET A 113 -0.65 -16.60 24.98
CA MET A 113 -0.24 -16.78 23.60
C MET A 113 -0.06 -15.40 22.95
N VAL A 114 1.11 -15.16 22.33
CA VAL A 114 1.34 -13.91 21.57
C VAL A 114 1.19 -14.19 20.10
N ARG A 115 0.27 -13.47 19.45
CA ARG A 115 0.04 -13.51 18.00
C ARG A 115 0.21 -12.13 17.40
N ALA A 116 0.99 -12.03 16.36
CA ALA A 116 1.20 -10.79 15.63
C ALA A 116 0.78 -10.96 14.17
N ILE A 117 0.19 -9.91 13.60
CA ILE A 117 -0.05 -9.75 12.17
C ILE A 117 0.71 -8.52 11.72
N VAL A 118 1.43 -8.63 10.61
CA VAL A 118 1.97 -7.50 9.85
C VAL A 118 0.98 -7.17 8.76
N LEU A 119 0.42 -5.97 8.79
CA LEU A 119 -0.43 -5.43 7.73
C LEU A 119 0.47 -4.65 6.76
N TYR A 120 0.78 -5.26 5.64
CA TYR A 120 1.61 -4.63 4.63
C TYR A 120 0.75 -3.80 3.69
N THR A 121 1.01 -2.49 3.70
CA THR A 121 0.26 -1.47 2.97
C THR A 121 1.05 -0.88 1.80
N GLY A 122 2.20 -1.48 1.44
CA GLY A 122 3.03 -1.03 0.33
C GLY A 122 2.45 -1.44 -1.03
N GLU A 123 2.65 -0.61 -2.04
CA GLU A 123 2.25 -0.89 -3.41
C GLU A 123 3.06 -2.03 -4.05
N LYS A 124 4.36 -2.10 -3.75
CA LYS A 124 5.24 -3.14 -4.27
C LYS A 124 5.01 -4.46 -3.56
N GLU A 125 5.21 -5.58 -4.26
CA GLU A 125 5.16 -6.90 -3.62
C GLU A 125 6.14 -7.01 -2.44
N TRP A 126 5.73 -7.79 -1.44
CA TRP A 126 6.62 -8.14 -0.34
C TRP A 126 7.63 -9.19 -0.80
N ASP A 127 8.88 -8.79 -0.94
CA ASP A 127 10.02 -9.63 -1.31
C ASP A 127 10.93 -9.94 -0.10
N GLY A 128 10.55 -9.51 1.11
CA GLY A 128 11.26 -9.81 2.35
C GLY A 128 11.03 -11.24 2.84
N ALA A 129 11.84 -11.64 3.82
CA ALA A 129 11.71 -12.94 4.47
C ALA A 129 10.31 -13.13 5.08
N ARG A 130 9.76 -14.34 4.94
CA ARG A 130 8.47 -14.75 5.53
C ARG A 130 8.64 -15.70 6.70
N LYS A 131 9.85 -16.21 6.89
CA LYS A 131 10.23 -17.09 8.00
C LYS A 131 11.70 -16.91 8.31
N LEU A 132 12.11 -17.35 9.52
CA LEU A 132 13.46 -17.18 10.01
C LEU A 132 14.48 -17.90 9.11
N SER A 133 14.16 -19.09 8.64
CA SER A 133 15.05 -19.87 7.76
C SER A 133 15.32 -19.18 6.40
N ASP A 134 14.50 -18.20 5.99
CA ASP A 134 14.79 -17.41 4.79
C ASP A 134 15.99 -16.46 4.99
N MET A 135 16.35 -16.17 6.25
CA MET A 135 17.39 -15.23 6.64
C MET A 135 18.68 -15.93 7.10
N ILE A 136 18.63 -17.25 7.37
CA ILE A 136 19.79 -17.99 7.89
C ILE A 136 20.52 -18.65 6.72
N LEU A 137 21.78 -18.28 6.59
CA LEU A 137 22.67 -18.78 5.55
C LEU A 137 23.87 -19.49 6.18
N ASP A 138 24.41 -20.49 5.50
CA ASP A 138 25.69 -21.10 5.81
C ASP A 138 26.88 -20.18 5.42
N GLU A 139 28.09 -20.62 5.68
CA GLU A 139 29.32 -19.90 5.33
C GLU A 139 29.53 -19.69 3.82
N ASN A 140 28.82 -20.46 2.98
CA ASN A 140 28.85 -20.37 1.53
C ASN A 140 27.67 -19.54 0.98
N GLY A 141 26.84 -18.95 1.85
CA GLY A 141 25.65 -18.16 1.48
C GLY A 141 24.46 -19.01 1.05
N GLN A 142 24.44 -20.33 1.35
CA GLN A 142 23.30 -21.20 1.06
C GLN A 142 22.31 -21.22 2.22
N LYS A 143 21.01 -21.25 1.89
CA LYS A 143 19.94 -21.32 2.91
C LYS A 143 20.03 -22.60 3.72
N ILE A 144 20.04 -22.47 5.03
CA ILE A 144 19.97 -23.59 5.96
C ILE A 144 18.51 -24.00 6.15
N LYS A 145 18.22 -25.28 6.01
CA LYS A 145 16.89 -25.82 6.28
C LYS A 145 16.75 -26.08 7.78
N LEU A 146 15.89 -25.30 8.43
CA LEU A 146 15.51 -25.53 9.81
C LEU A 146 14.41 -26.60 9.92
N ASP A 147 14.33 -27.25 11.09
CA ASP A 147 13.14 -28.02 11.44
C ASP A 147 11.95 -27.06 11.53
N PRO A 148 10.77 -27.40 10.98
CA PRO A 148 9.59 -26.55 11.09
C PRO A 148 9.21 -26.15 12.53
N ALA A 149 9.59 -26.95 13.54
CA ALA A 149 9.38 -26.63 14.95
C ALA A 149 10.35 -25.56 15.49
N GLU A 150 11.47 -25.32 14.81
CA GLU A 150 12.47 -24.32 15.14
C GLU A 150 12.35 -23.05 14.31
N ASP A 151 11.52 -23.10 13.23
CA ASP A 151 11.34 -21.98 12.33
C ASP A 151 10.28 -21.01 12.88
N PHE A 152 10.48 -19.72 12.65
CA PHE A 152 9.53 -18.68 13.02
C PHE A 152 8.88 -18.12 11.77
N PHE A 153 7.55 -18.16 11.70
CA PHE A 153 6.78 -17.70 10.56
C PHE A 153 6.18 -16.32 10.80
N LEU A 154 6.32 -15.46 9.82
CA LEU A 154 5.69 -14.14 9.78
C LEU A 154 4.23 -14.27 9.33
N ASN A 155 3.29 -13.81 10.17
CA ASN A 155 1.91 -13.65 9.72
C ASN A 155 1.79 -12.28 9.04
N ILE A 156 1.57 -12.26 7.74
CA ILE A 156 1.51 -11.05 6.94
C ILE A 156 0.26 -11.03 6.08
N ILE A 157 -0.41 -9.88 6.07
CA ILE A 157 -1.51 -9.54 5.16
C ILE A 157 -0.99 -8.49 4.20
N GLU A 158 -1.01 -8.78 2.92
CA GLU A 158 -0.56 -7.90 1.84
C GLU A 158 -1.77 -7.29 1.13
N LEU A 159 -1.99 -5.97 1.28
CA LEU A 159 -3.14 -5.30 0.68
C LEU A 159 -3.03 -5.11 -0.84
N ASN A 160 -1.83 -5.29 -1.40
CA ASN A 160 -1.57 -5.24 -2.84
C ASN A 160 -1.81 -6.58 -3.55
N LYS A 161 -2.28 -7.60 -2.84
CA LYS A 161 -2.59 -8.91 -3.42
C LYS A 161 -4.09 -9.17 -3.37
N ASP A 162 -4.60 -9.79 -4.43
CA ASP A 162 -5.97 -10.30 -4.48
C ASP A 162 -6.11 -11.55 -3.59
N VAL A 163 -6.20 -11.34 -2.29
CA VAL A 163 -6.47 -12.40 -1.31
C VAL A 163 -7.77 -12.08 -0.62
N SER A 164 -8.76 -12.93 -0.86
CA SER A 164 -10.05 -12.83 -0.18
C SER A 164 -9.93 -13.32 1.27
N TYR A 165 -10.24 -12.45 2.21
CA TYR A 165 -10.39 -12.77 3.63
C TYR A 165 -11.87 -12.77 3.99
N ASN A 166 -12.32 -13.74 4.76
CA ASN A 166 -13.68 -13.81 5.31
C ASN A 166 -13.81 -12.77 6.45
N LEU A 167 -13.95 -11.50 6.10
CA LEU A 167 -14.10 -10.42 7.06
C LEU A 167 -15.57 -10.31 7.49
N ASN A 168 -15.83 -10.23 8.80
CA ASN A 168 -17.16 -10.01 9.35
C ASN A 168 -17.45 -8.53 9.68
N ASN A 169 -16.54 -7.62 9.37
CA ASN A 169 -16.72 -6.19 9.50
C ASN A 169 -16.67 -5.52 8.13
N GLN A 170 -17.78 -4.88 7.73
CA GLN A 170 -17.91 -4.25 6.41
C GLN A 170 -16.92 -3.11 6.20
N CYS A 171 -16.57 -2.35 7.26
CA CYS A 171 -15.64 -1.24 7.16
C CYS A 171 -14.21 -1.72 6.84
N VAL A 172 -13.78 -2.86 7.42
CA VAL A 172 -12.50 -3.49 7.11
C VAL A 172 -12.49 -4.05 5.70
N GLN A 173 -13.60 -4.67 5.28
CA GLN A 173 -13.76 -5.16 3.90
C GLN A 173 -13.67 -4.00 2.89
N ASP A 174 -14.40 -2.90 3.15
CA ASP A 174 -14.37 -1.70 2.31
C ASP A 174 -12.95 -1.12 2.20
N PHE A 175 -12.23 -1.06 3.33
CA PHE A 175 -10.86 -0.56 3.37
C PHE A 175 -9.90 -1.43 2.53
N MET A 176 -9.95 -2.74 2.70
CA MET A 176 -9.07 -3.66 1.98
C MET A 176 -9.37 -3.68 0.47
N ASP A 177 -10.65 -3.70 0.11
CA ASP A 177 -11.08 -3.65 -1.29
C ASP A 177 -10.65 -2.34 -1.98
N LEU A 178 -10.79 -1.19 -1.30
CA LEU A 178 -10.37 0.10 -1.83
C LEU A 178 -8.86 0.15 -2.08
N VAL A 179 -8.05 -0.28 -1.11
CA VAL A 179 -6.59 -0.27 -1.26
C VAL A 179 -6.16 -1.21 -2.39
N HIS A 180 -6.75 -2.41 -2.44
CA HIS A 180 -6.45 -3.37 -3.50
C HIS A 180 -6.80 -2.80 -4.89
N GLN A 181 -8.00 -2.23 -5.05
CA GLN A 181 -8.43 -1.63 -6.31
C GLN A 181 -7.55 -0.44 -6.76
N LEU A 182 -7.04 0.35 -5.81
CA LEU A 182 -6.14 1.47 -6.11
C LEU A 182 -4.74 1.02 -6.54
N TYR A 183 -4.28 -0.14 -6.07
CA TYR A 183 -3.01 -0.72 -6.47
C TYR A 183 -3.10 -1.58 -7.73
N ASP A 184 -4.28 -2.10 -8.05
CA ASP A 184 -4.53 -2.85 -9.28
C ASP A 184 -4.97 -1.90 -10.40
N THR A 185 -4.04 -1.54 -11.27
CA THR A 185 -4.29 -0.64 -12.41
C THR A 185 -5.27 -1.20 -13.45
N THR A 186 -5.65 -2.48 -13.34
CA THR A 186 -6.63 -3.12 -14.24
C THR A 186 -8.06 -2.94 -13.76
N ILE A 187 -8.28 -2.59 -12.50
CA ILE A 187 -9.60 -2.40 -11.88
C ILE A 187 -9.94 -0.91 -11.89
N HIS A 188 -11.10 -0.57 -12.41
CA HIS A 188 -11.61 0.80 -12.37
C HIS A 188 -12.63 0.95 -11.23
N LEU A 189 -12.32 1.78 -10.25
CA LEU A 189 -13.21 2.10 -9.12
C LEU A 189 -14.61 2.59 -9.53
N GLY A 190 -14.76 3.07 -10.77
CA GLY A 190 -16.02 3.58 -11.31
C GLY A 190 -17.07 2.55 -11.73
N ASP A 191 -16.75 1.25 -11.67
CA ASP A 191 -17.63 0.22 -12.25
C ASP A 191 -18.65 -0.39 -11.27
N THR A 192 -18.62 0.01 -9.98
CA THR A 192 -19.53 -0.50 -8.96
C THR A 192 -20.36 0.61 -8.31
N ASP A 193 -21.66 0.40 -8.11
CA ASP A 193 -22.54 1.33 -7.37
C ASP A 193 -22.43 1.16 -5.85
N ARG A 194 -21.30 0.64 -5.36
CA ARG A 194 -21.07 0.36 -3.95
C ARG A 194 -20.84 1.64 -3.14
N VAL A 195 -21.52 1.73 -2.02
CA VAL A 195 -21.30 2.79 -1.02
C VAL A 195 -20.25 2.29 -0.02
N TYR A 196 -19.17 3.02 0.12
CA TYR A 196 -18.10 2.71 1.06
C TYR A 196 -18.28 3.50 2.37
N GLN A 197 -17.90 2.91 3.48
CA GLN A 197 -17.90 3.62 4.74
C GLN A 197 -16.81 4.69 4.77
N ARG A 198 -17.14 5.89 5.26
CA ARG A 198 -16.23 7.05 5.26
C ARG A 198 -14.88 6.75 5.94
N ASP A 199 -14.90 6.01 7.05
CA ASP A 199 -13.67 5.63 7.77
C ASP A 199 -12.75 4.75 6.93
N ALA A 200 -13.34 3.83 6.13
CA ALA A 200 -12.59 2.99 5.19
C ALA A 200 -11.93 3.82 4.09
N VAL A 201 -12.67 4.77 3.51
CA VAL A 201 -12.14 5.70 2.50
C VAL A 201 -11.02 6.56 3.08
N LEU A 202 -11.20 7.08 4.31
CA LEU A 202 -10.19 7.87 5.00
C LEU A 202 -8.91 7.06 5.30
N ALA A 203 -9.07 5.80 5.72
CA ALA A 203 -7.95 4.89 5.95
C ALA A 203 -7.20 4.59 4.64
N ALA A 204 -7.93 4.26 3.56
CA ALA A 204 -7.35 4.02 2.24
C ALA A 204 -6.61 5.25 1.70
N TYR A 205 -7.22 6.45 1.76
CA TYR A 205 -6.56 7.70 1.40
C TYR A 205 -5.28 7.94 2.20
N SER A 206 -5.28 7.62 3.49
CA SER A 206 -4.10 7.85 4.34
C SER A 206 -2.87 7.07 3.86
N ILE A 207 -3.06 5.92 3.24
CA ILE A 207 -2.01 5.04 2.72
C ILE A 207 -1.62 5.44 1.29
N THR A 208 -2.61 5.46 0.40
CA THR A 208 -2.40 5.60 -1.04
C THR A 208 -2.10 7.02 -1.47
N LYS A 209 -2.57 8.01 -0.68
CA LYS A 209 -2.53 9.44 -1.03
C LYS A 209 -3.23 9.78 -2.35
N ASP A 210 -4.17 8.95 -2.73
CA ASP A 210 -4.93 9.15 -3.96
C ASP A 210 -5.76 10.43 -3.90
N GLU A 211 -5.53 11.34 -4.84
CA GLU A 211 -6.19 12.65 -4.86
C GLU A 211 -7.71 12.55 -5.14
N GLN A 212 -8.16 11.49 -5.78
CA GLN A 212 -9.58 11.26 -6.03
C GLN A 212 -10.31 10.92 -4.73
N LEU A 213 -9.72 10.03 -3.89
CA LEU A 213 -10.27 9.77 -2.56
C LEU A 213 -10.32 11.02 -1.69
N LYS A 214 -9.34 11.91 -1.83
CA LYS A 214 -9.32 13.18 -1.12
C LYS A 214 -10.49 14.08 -1.53
N LEU A 215 -10.72 14.26 -2.82
CA LEU A 215 -11.83 15.08 -3.33
C LEU A 215 -13.18 14.53 -2.85
N ILE A 216 -13.36 13.21 -2.86
CA ILE A 216 -14.55 12.55 -2.37
C ILE A 216 -14.79 12.83 -0.87
N LEU A 217 -13.73 12.75 -0.06
CA LEU A 217 -13.81 13.03 1.38
C LEU A 217 -14.14 14.50 1.70
N GLU A 218 -13.80 15.43 0.80
CA GLU A 218 -14.11 16.85 0.94
C GLU A 218 -15.56 17.18 0.59
N GLN A 219 -16.20 16.39 -0.26
CA GLN A 219 -17.55 16.67 -0.80
C GLN A 219 -18.69 16.05 0.03
N GLU A 220 -18.46 14.97 0.77
CA GLU A 220 -19.52 14.21 1.45
C GLU A 220 -19.30 14.05 2.95
N GLU A 221 -20.35 14.31 3.75
CA GLU A 221 -20.33 14.15 5.22
C GLU A 221 -20.82 12.77 5.72
N GLY A 222 -21.35 11.92 4.83
CA GLY A 222 -21.97 10.61 5.14
C GLY A 222 -21.27 9.39 4.56
N GLY A 223 -22.04 8.36 4.25
CA GLY A 223 -21.56 7.21 3.47
C GLY A 223 -21.18 7.64 2.06
N VAL A 224 -19.99 7.25 1.60
CA VAL A 224 -19.39 7.80 0.38
C VAL A 224 -19.72 6.90 -0.81
N LYS A 225 -20.48 7.43 -1.78
CA LYS A 225 -20.65 6.82 -3.10
C LYS A 225 -19.40 7.10 -3.95
N VAL A 226 -18.33 6.39 -3.65
CA VAL A 226 -17.04 6.55 -4.36
C VAL A 226 -17.21 6.48 -5.87
N CYS A 227 -18.16 5.67 -6.35
CA CYS A 227 -18.35 5.38 -7.77
C CYS A 227 -18.96 6.52 -8.58
N GLU A 228 -19.92 7.27 -8.03
CA GLU A 228 -20.58 8.35 -8.78
C GLU A 228 -19.62 9.55 -8.91
N ALA A 229 -18.99 9.95 -7.81
CA ALA A 229 -17.99 11.02 -7.79
C ALA A 229 -16.74 10.65 -8.62
N MET A 230 -16.29 9.39 -8.58
CA MET A 230 -15.17 8.93 -9.39
C MET A 230 -15.52 8.81 -10.87
N ARG A 231 -16.75 8.42 -11.22
CA ARG A 231 -17.20 8.37 -12.63
C ARG A 231 -17.16 9.74 -13.28
N GLU A 232 -17.58 10.79 -12.57
CA GLU A 232 -17.48 12.17 -13.04
C GLU A 232 -16.03 12.62 -13.20
N LEU A 233 -15.17 12.35 -12.20
CA LEU A 233 -13.75 12.67 -12.24
C LEU A 233 -13.01 11.93 -13.36
N PHE A 234 -13.27 10.63 -13.55
CA PHE A 234 -12.68 9.85 -14.66
C PHE A 234 -13.17 10.31 -16.03
N GLN A 235 -14.42 10.79 -16.16
CA GLN A 235 -14.89 11.38 -17.41
C GLN A 235 -14.14 12.68 -17.70
N ASP A 236 -13.89 13.50 -16.70
CA ASP A 236 -13.13 14.74 -16.85
C ASP A 236 -11.65 14.49 -17.16
N GLU A 237 -11.02 13.54 -16.51
CA GLU A 237 -9.62 13.16 -16.80
C GLU A 237 -9.48 12.49 -18.18
N ARG A 238 -10.39 11.59 -18.55
CA ARG A 238 -10.44 11.04 -19.93
C ARG A 238 -10.62 12.13 -20.96
N ASN A 239 -11.47 13.11 -20.68
CA ASN A 239 -11.69 14.23 -21.59
C ASN A 239 -10.43 15.10 -21.67
N LYS A 240 -9.76 15.40 -20.56
CA LYS A 240 -8.47 16.13 -20.54
C LYS A 240 -7.39 15.34 -21.28
N GLY A 241 -7.16 14.08 -20.95
CA GLY A 241 -6.16 13.24 -21.64
C GLY A 241 -6.45 13.08 -23.12
N ARG A 242 -7.73 13.01 -23.54
CA ARG A 242 -8.11 12.98 -24.96
C ARG A 242 -7.86 14.31 -25.66
N VAL A 243 -8.05 15.43 -24.98
CA VAL A 243 -7.78 16.78 -25.52
C VAL A 243 -6.27 16.98 -25.62
N GLU A 244 -5.52 16.61 -24.59
CA GLU A 244 -4.05 16.69 -24.55
C GLU A 244 -3.42 15.75 -25.60
N GLY A 245 -3.81 14.49 -25.66
CA GLY A 245 -3.31 13.55 -26.65
C GLY A 245 -3.66 13.93 -28.09
N ARG A 246 -4.83 14.57 -28.32
CA ARG A 246 -5.14 15.15 -29.65
C ARG A 246 -4.30 16.38 -29.97
N ALA A 247 -3.99 17.20 -28.97
CA ALA A 247 -3.13 18.37 -29.15
C ALA A 247 -1.69 17.95 -29.45
N GLU A 248 -1.16 16.97 -28.69
CA GLU A 248 0.17 16.39 -28.92
C GLU A 248 0.26 15.70 -30.28
N GLY A 249 -0.69 14.83 -30.62
CA GLY A 249 -0.73 14.17 -31.92
C GLY A 249 -0.78 15.14 -33.10
N ARG A 250 -1.55 16.23 -32.99
CA ARG A 250 -1.56 17.30 -34.03
C ARG A 250 -0.23 18.05 -34.12
N ALA A 251 0.43 18.27 -32.98
CA ALA A 251 1.73 18.90 -32.94
C ALA A 251 2.80 18.01 -33.59
N GLU A 252 2.80 16.72 -33.29
CA GLU A 252 3.69 15.74 -33.91
C GLU A 252 3.46 15.60 -35.42
N GLU A 253 2.21 15.46 -35.85
CA GLU A 253 1.83 15.40 -37.27
C GLU A 253 2.25 16.67 -38.03
N LYS A 254 2.09 17.85 -37.42
CA LYS A 254 2.54 19.11 -37.98
C LYS A 254 4.07 19.16 -38.14
N ILE A 255 4.79 18.69 -37.12
CA ILE A 255 6.25 18.60 -37.16
C ILE A 255 6.72 17.66 -38.26
N GLU A 256 6.11 16.49 -38.36
CA GLU A 256 6.46 15.48 -39.38
C GLU A 256 6.16 16.00 -40.79
N THR A 257 4.95 16.53 -40.99
CA THR A 257 4.54 17.13 -42.28
C THR A 257 5.45 18.27 -42.70
N ASN A 258 5.75 19.20 -41.79
CA ASN A 258 6.65 20.30 -42.08
C ASN A 258 8.07 19.80 -42.41
N THR A 259 8.57 18.79 -41.70
CA THR A 259 9.89 18.21 -41.96
C THR A 259 9.95 17.58 -43.37
N ILE A 260 8.91 16.82 -43.76
CA ILE A 260 8.80 16.24 -45.10
C ILE A 260 8.74 17.35 -46.18
N ASN A 261 7.92 18.37 -45.98
CA ASN A 261 7.76 19.49 -46.87
C ASN A 261 9.06 20.28 -47.04
N LEU A 262 9.77 20.58 -45.93
CA LEU A 262 11.06 21.24 -45.96
C LEU A 262 12.08 20.48 -46.83
N ARG A 263 12.22 19.17 -46.63
CA ARG A 263 13.10 18.31 -47.44
C ARG A 263 12.69 18.36 -48.90
N SER A 264 11.41 18.26 -49.20
CA SER A 264 10.91 18.27 -50.58
C SER A 264 11.20 19.60 -51.26
N ILE A 265 10.99 20.72 -50.60
CA ILE A 265 11.28 22.05 -51.12
C ILE A 265 12.76 22.27 -51.31
N MET A 266 13.59 21.86 -50.34
CA MET A 266 15.06 21.94 -50.48
C MET A 266 15.58 21.20 -51.69
N VAL A 267 15.08 20.00 -51.94
CA VAL A 267 15.48 19.16 -53.07
C VAL A 267 14.96 19.70 -54.40
N ASN A 268 13.65 19.99 -54.47
CA ASN A 268 12.98 20.30 -55.73
C ASN A 268 13.30 21.73 -56.24
N LEU A 269 13.56 22.64 -55.30
CA LEU A 269 13.84 24.07 -55.64
C LEU A 269 15.29 24.46 -55.40
N ASN A 270 16.12 23.50 -54.99
CA ASN A 270 17.57 23.73 -54.69
C ASN A 270 17.78 24.86 -53.68
N LEU A 271 16.97 24.91 -52.64
CA LEU A 271 17.01 25.89 -51.58
C LEU A 271 17.76 25.37 -50.34
N ASN A 272 18.41 26.28 -49.63
CA ASN A 272 18.96 25.91 -48.30
C ASN A 272 17.83 25.83 -47.24
N ALA A 273 18.15 25.31 -46.04
CA ALA A 273 17.17 25.09 -44.99
C ALA A 273 16.42 26.37 -44.55
N ASP A 274 17.12 27.50 -44.47
CA ASP A 274 16.52 28.79 -44.06
C ASP A 274 15.55 29.32 -45.15
N GLN A 275 15.93 29.23 -46.40
CA GLN A 275 15.08 29.62 -47.55
C GLN A 275 13.83 28.70 -47.65
N ALA A 276 13.98 27.40 -47.35
CA ALA A 276 12.85 26.47 -47.33
C ALA A 276 11.91 26.76 -46.15
N MET A 277 12.46 27.13 -44.98
CA MET A 277 11.63 27.52 -43.83
C MET A 277 10.90 28.85 -44.06
N ASP A 278 11.51 29.79 -44.77
CA ASP A 278 10.83 31.02 -45.22
C ASP A 278 9.68 30.73 -46.18
N ALA A 279 9.88 29.83 -47.14
CA ALA A 279 8.87 29.42 -48.12
C ALA A 279 7.66 28.74 -47.46
N LEU A 280 7.89 28.01 -46.35
CA LEU A 280 6.81 27.38 -45.56
C LEU A 280 6.28 28.24 -44.43
N SER A 281 6.78 29.48 -44.29
CA SER A 281 6.39 30.41 -43.21
C SER A 281 6.55 29.78 -41.82
N ILE A 282 7.64 29.07 -41.57
CA ILE A 282 7.97 28.51 -40.27
C ILE A 282 8.30 29.62 -39.30
N ASP A 283 7.61 29.65 -38.14
CA ASP A 283 7.85 30.59 -37.08
C ASP A 283 9.34 30.63 -36.64
N GLU A 284 9.87 31.81 -36.38
CA GLU A 284 11.28 31.99 -36.03
C GLU A 284 11.71 31.21 -34.78
N LYS A 285 10.82 31.07 -33.79
CA LYS A 285 11.02 30.30 -32.57
C LYS A 285 11.18 28.78 -32.80
N ASP A 286 10.66 28.26 -33.92
CA ASP A 286 10.65 26.83 -34.21
C ASP A 286 11.79 26.46 -35.21
N ARG A 287 12.50 27.44 -35.78
CA ARG A 287 13.51 27.21 -36.83
C ARG A 287 14.71 26.42 -36.36
N ASP A 288 15.21 26.67 -35.16
CA ASP A 288 16.35 25.92 -34.61
C ASP A 288 16.03 24.45 -34.44
N PHE A 289 14.84 24.14 -33.99
CA PHE A 289 14.34 22.76 -33.88
C PHE A 289 14.34 22.05 -35.27
N TYR A 290 13.82 22.71 -36.31
CA TYR A 290 13.81 22.12 -37.64
C TYR A 290 15.21 22.01 -38.27
N ARG A 291 16.14 22.93 -37.99
CA ARG A 291 17.54 22.80 -38.41
C ARG A 291 18.19 21.54 -37.84
N GLU A 292 18.03 21.30 -36.54
CA GLU A 292 18.57 20.10 -35.87
C GLU A 292 17.94 18.83 -36.45
N LYS A 293 16.64 18.82 -36.65
CA LYS A 293 15.91 17.67 -37.18
C LYS A 293 16.33 17.35 -38.61
N LEU A 294 16.47 18.33 -39.47
CA LEU A 294 16.99 18.17 -40.84
C LEU A 294 18.44 17.67 -40.86
N ALA A 295 19.29 18.18 -39.98
CA ALA A 295 20.69 17.74 -39.87
C ALA A 295 20.82 16.27 -39.39
N SER A 296 19.94 15.83 -38.50
CA SER A 296 19.89 14.44 -38.03
C SER A 296 19.50 13.45 -39.15
N LEU A 297 18.60 13.85 -40.04
CA LEU A 297 18.12 13.05 -41.16
C LEU A 297 19.07 13.02 -42.38
N SER A 298 20.04 13.93 -42.45
CA SER A 298 21.07 13.92 -43.51
C SER A 298 22.27 13.09 -43.18
N LYS A 299 22.35 12.48 -41.98
CA LYS A 299 23.43 11.60 -41.53
C LYS A 299 23.11 10.10 -41.69
N ASN A 300 21.90 9.77 -42.11
CA ASN A 300 21.45 8.42 -42.45
C ASN A 300 21.20 8.32 -43.99
#